data_cf014812a6862c8746a88f6347664cf9
#
_entry.id   cf014812a6862c8746a88f6347664cf9
#
_cell.length_a   1.000
_cell.length_b   1.000
_cell.length_c   1.000
_cell.angle_alpha   90.00
_cell.angle_beta   90.00
_cell.angle_gamma   90.00
#
_symmetry.space_group_name_H-M   'P 1'
#
loop_
_entity.id
_entity.type
_entity.pdbx_description
1 polymer ?
#
loop_
_entity_poly.entity_id
_entity_poly.type
_entity_poly.pdbx_seq_one_letter_code
_entity_poly.pdbx_strand_id
1 'polypeptide(L)'
;MKNNVRNIREIKRKEFETVCRHKGLAMTIQRRTILDALAARNDHPTVDQVYEDIKESLKGVSRTTVYRVLETFVSIGIARKISNPESKARFDADTKRHHHLTCISCGKVIDLHDPTLDNLVPDADTLTEFDILDYSITFNGLCSCCRQASAQSAEKDRSCSES
;
A
#
# COMPACT_ATOMS: atom_id res chain seq x y z
N MET A 1 13.27 -2.57 15.28
CA MET A 1 12.01 -2.21 14.61
C MET A 1 11.47 -0.82 14.96
N LYS A 2 11.39 -0.39 16.24
CA LYS A 2 10.83 0.94 16.60
C LYS A 2 11.60 2.16 16.06
N ASN A 3 12.92 2.07 15.85
CA ASN A 3 13.72 3.18 15.32
C ASN A 3 13.46 3.45 13.81
N ASN A 4 13.15 2.42 13.03
CA ASN A 4 12.91 2.57 11.59
C ASN A 4 11.59 3.30 11.29
N VAL A 5 10.53 2.98 12.02
CA VAL A 5 9.20 3.62 11.86
C VAL A 5 9.23 5.11 12.23
N ARG A 6 9.97 5.50 13.28
CA ARG A 6 10.14 6.92 13.63
C ARG A 6 10.85 7.69 12.54
N ASN A 7 11.87 7.10 11.94
CA ASN A 7 12.63 7.72 10.85
C ASN A 7 11.78 7.91 9.58
N ILE A 8 10.99 6.90 9.20
CA ILE A 8 10.08 7.00 8.04
C ILE A 8 9.04 8.10 8.23
N ARG A 9 8.40 8.18 9.40
CA ARG A 9 7.43 9.25 9.69
C ARG A 9 8.04 10.65 9.56
N GLU A 10 9.23 10.84 10.08
CA GLU A 10 9.90 12.15 10.04
C GLU A 10 10.30 12.54 8.61
N ILE A 11 10.81 11.58 7.84
CA ILE A 11 11.12 11.77 6.42
C ILE A 11 9.84 12.14 5.66
N LYS A 12 8.76 11.39 5.83
CA LYS A 12 7.50 11.64 5.13
C LYS A 12 6.86 12.98 5.51
N ARG A 13 6.98 13.41 6.75
CA ARG A 13 6.53 14.75 7.16
C ARG A 13 7.30 15.85 6.42
N LYS A 14 8.63 15.76 6.33
CA LYS A 14 9.46 16.74 5.62
C LYS A 14 9.16 16.76 4.12
N GLU A 15 9.02 15.59 3.51
CA GLU A 15 8.60 15.48 2.10
C GLU A 15 7.24 16.15 1.88
N PHE A 16 6.26 15.85 2.71
CA PHE A 16 4.92 16.43 2.64
C PHE A 16 4.94 17.96 2.82
N GLU A 17 5.68 18.47 3.79
CA GLU A 17 5.86 19.93 4.00
C GLU A 17 6.45 20.60 2.76
N THR A 18 7.45 19.99 2.16
CA THR A 18 8.09 20.50 0.95
C THR A 18 7.12 20.52 -0.22
N VAL A 19 6.43 19.41 -0.47
CA VAL A 19 5.46 19.29 -1.58
C VAL A 19 4.27 20.24 -1.39
N CYS A 20 3.74 20.36 -0.16
CA CYS A 20 2.66 21.30 0.13
C CYS A 20 3.07 22.75 -0.17
N ARG A 21 4.30 23.15 0.19
CA ARG A 21 4.83 24.48 -0.09
C ARG A 21 4.92 24.74 -1.60
N HIS A 22 5.45 23.79 -2.36
CA HIS A 22 5.59 23.91 -3.82
C HIS A 22 4.25 23.93 -4.57
N LYS A 23 3.26 23.17 -4.07
CA LYS A 23 1.94 23.04 -4.72
C LYS A 23 0.87 23.98 -4.14
N GLY A 24 1.23 24.86 -3.19
CA GLY A 24 0.27 25.77 -2.54
C GLY A 24 -0.82 25.05 -1.74
N LEU A 25 -0.55 23.83 -1.25
CA LEU A 25 -1.51 23.02 -0.52
C LEU A 25 -1.46 23.33 0.98
N ALA A 26 -2.62 23.54 1.60
CA ALA A 26 -2.69 23.77 3.04
C ALA A 26 -2.28 22.52 3.83
N MET A 27 -1.37 22.71 4.79
CA MET A 27 -0.98 21.69 5.76
C MET A 27 -1.97 21.65 6.93
N THR A 28 -3.07 20.92 6.77
CA THR A 28 -4.08 20.77 7.82
C THR A 28 -3.70 19.70 8.85
N ILE A 29 -4.25 19.80 10.06
CA ILE A 29 -4.11 18.77 11.10
C ILE A 29 -4.59 17.42 10.58
N GLN A 30 -5.71 17.39 9.86
CA GLN A 30 -6.25 16.17 9.27
C GLN A 30 -5.25 15.48 8.34
N ARG A 31 -4.63 16.22 7.42
CA ARG A 31 -3.62 15.67 6.51
C ARG A 31 -2.41 15.13 7.26
N ARG A 32 -1.91 15.87 8.26
CA ARG A 32 -0.78 15.40 9.07
C ARG A 32 -1.10 14.09 9.82
N THR A 33 -2.24 14.05 10.49
CA THR A 33 -2.66 12.87 11.27
C THR A 33 -2.83 11.64 10.37
N ILE A 34 -3.45 11.80 9.19
CA ILE A 34 -3.61 10.71 8.22
C ILE A 34 -2.26 10.25 7.66
N LEU A 35 -1.35 11.18 7.35
CA LEU A 35 0.00 10.84 6.91
C LEU A 35 0.77 10.05 7.96
N ASP A 36 0.69 10.49 9.23
CA ASP A 36 1.36 9.83 10.35
C ASP A 36 0.83 8.42 10.57
N ALA A 37 -0.48 8.22 10.46
CA ALA A 37 -1.10 6.91 10.54
C ALA A 37 -0.65 5.99 9.39
N LEU A 38 -0.65 6.48 8.16
CA LEU A 38 -0.18 5.75 7.00
C LEU A 38 1.30 5.35 7.15
N ALA A 39 2.18 6.31 7.48
CA ALA A 39 3.62 6.09 7.63
C ALA A 39 4.01 5.25 8.86
N ALA A 40 3.06 4.99 9.76
CA ALA A 40 3.26 4.10 10.90
C ALA A 40 3.10 2.63 10.55
N ARG A 41 2.53 2.31 9.41
CA ARG A 41 2.13 0.96 9.01
C ARG A 41 3.04 0.45 7.89
N ASN A 42 3.29 -0.87 7.94
CA ASN A 42 4.06 -1.60 6.92
C ASN A 42 3.21 -2.69 6.26
N ASP A 43 1.89 -2.66 6.49
CA ASP A 43 0.96 -3.68 6.01
C ASP A 43 0.04 -3.16 4.89
N HIS A 44 0.40 -2.02 4.29
CA HIS A 44 -0.35 -1.38 3.21
C HIS A 44 -1.83 -1.24 3.56
N PRO A 45 -2.18 -0.31 4.46
CA PRO A 45 -3.52 -0.21 5.00
C PRO A 45 -4.56 0.18 3.95
N THR A 46 -5.78 -0.28 4.15
CA THR A 46 -6.97 0.24 3.47
C THR A 46 -7.41 1.56 4.09
N VAL A 47 -8.33 2.28 3.43
CA VAL A 47 -8.98 3.48 3.99
C VAL A 47 -9.61 3.20 5.36
N ASP A 48 -10.29 2.06 5.49
CA ASP A 48 -10.96 1.69 6.74
C ASP A 48 -9.96 1.50 7.88
N GLN A 49 -8.82 0.87 7.60
CA GLN A 49 -7.77 0.66 8.60
C GLN A 49 -7.14 1.99 9.04
N VAL A 50 -6.84 2.89 8.11
CA VAL A 50 -6.34 4.23 8.45
C VAL A 50 -7.39 5.02 9.24
N TYR A 51 -8.65 4.94 8.86
CA TYR A 51 -9.76 5.57 9.59
C TYR A 51 -9.84 5.06 11.04
N GLU A 52 -9.80 3.75 11.25
CA GLU A 52 -9.85 3.16 12.59
C GLU A 52 -8.67 3.63 13.47
N ASP A 53 -7.48 3.79 12.90
CA ASP A 53 -6.29 4.26 13.62
C ASP A 53 -6.40 5.72 14.11
N ILE A 54 -7.20 6.56 13.41
CA ILE A 54 -7.24 8.01 13.70
C ILE A 54 -8.56 8.52 14.27
N LYS A 55 -9.64 7.75 14.23
CA LYS A 55 -10.99 8.21 14.59
C LYS A 55 -11.09 8.78 16.00
N GLU A 56 -10.32 8.26 16.96
CA GLU A 56 -10.30 8.74 18.34
C GLU A 56 -9.50 10.04 18.49
N SER A 57 -8.39 10.18 17.74
CA SER A 57 -7.51 11.35 17.77
C SER A 57 -8.05 12.49 16.91
N LEU A 58 -8.88 12.20 15.91
CA LEU A 58 -9.43 13.15 14.95
C LEU A 58 -10.96 13.04 14.93
N LYS A 59 -11.59 13.52 16.00
CA LYS A 59 -13.05 13.46 16.16
C LYS A 59 -13.77 14.14 15.00
N GLY A 60 -14.82 13.47 14.49
CA GLY A 60 -15.63 13.98 13.37
C GLY A 60 -15.05 13.76 11.98
N VAL A 61 -13.90 13.08 11.86
CA VAL A 61 -13.40 12.67 10.54
C VAL A 61 -14.29 11.55 9.96
N SER A 62 -14.55 11.60 8.67
CA SER A 62 -15.27 10.54 7.94
C SER A 62 -14.32 9.66 7.11
N ARG A 63 -14.74 8.43 6.78
CA ARG A 63 -14.03 7.56 5.83
C ARG A 63 -13.83 8.23 4.47
N THR A 64 -14.81 8.98 4.02
CA THR A 64 -14.72 9.76 2.78
C THR A 64 -13.62 10.82 2.85
N THR A 65 -13.46 11.49 3.99
CA THR A 65 -12.38 12.46 4.20
C THR A 65 -11.02 11.77 4.16
N VAL A 66 -10.87 10.62 4.83
CA VAL A 66 -9.63 9.82 4.80
C VAL A 66 -9.30 9.41 3.37
N TYR A 67 -10.27 8.86 2.63
CA TYR A 67 -10.10 8.48 1.23
C TYR A 67 -9.61 9.66 0.37
N ARG A 68 -10.28 10.82 0.45
CA ARG A 68 -9.89 12.01 -0.33
C ARG A 68 -8.48 12.49 0.00
N VAL A 69 -8.09 12.44 1.26
CA VAL A 69 -6.73 12.82 1.68
C VAL A 69 -5.69 11.83 1.16
N LEU A 70 -5.97 10.53 1.25
CA LEU A 70 -5.07 9.49 0.71
C LEU A 70 -4.92 9.59 -0.82
N GLU A 71 -6.01 9.82 -1.56
CA GLU A 71 -5.96 10.09 -3.00
C GLU A 71 -5.16 11.38 -3.31
N THR A 72 -5.28 12.40 -2.48
CA THR A 72 -4.44 13.61 -2.61
C THR A 72 -2.96 13.24 -2.42
N PHE A 73 -2.60 12.41 -1.43
CA PHE A 73 -1.22 11.98 -1.23
C PHE A 73 -0.69 11.20 -2.44
N VAL A 74 -1.50 10.36 -3.05
CA VAL A 74 -1.14 9.65 -4.28
C VAL A 74 -0.91 10.64 -5.43
N SER A 75 -1.83 11.57 -5.64
CA SER A 75 -1.74 12.56 -6.73
C SER A 75 -0.54 13.51 -6.64
N ILE A 76 -0.03 13.73 -5.42
CA ILE A 76 1.15 14.57 -5.18
C ILE A 76 2.46 13.77 -4.99
N GLY A 77 2.41 12.43 -5.09
CA GLY A 77 3.57 11.56 -4.99
C GLY A 77 4.08 11.28 -3.57
N ILE A 78 3.27 11.56 -2.53
CA ILE A 78 3.61 11.29 -1.12
C ILE A 78 3.29 9.84 -0.72
N ALA A 79 2.35 9.22 -1.39
CA ALA A 79 1.98 7.83 -1.22
C ALA A 79 1.78 7.15 -2.58
N ARG A 80 1.78 5.83 -2.58
CA ARG A 80 1.37 4.98 -3.71
C ARG A 80 0.05 4.29 -3.40
N LYS A 81 -0.71 4.00 -4.45
CA LYS A 81 -1.94 3.20 -4.37
C LYS A 81 -1.68 1.84 -5.00
N ILE A 82 -1.93 0.80 -4.24
CA ILE A 82 -1.83 -0.59 -4.69
C ILE A 82 -3.25 -1.05 -4.99
N SER A 83 -3.53 -1.25 -6.27
CA SER A 83 -4.84 -1.73 -6.73
C SER A 83 -4.86 -3.26 -6.68
N ASN A 84 -5.90 -3.80 -6.07
CA ASN A 84 -6.21 -5.22 -6.13
C ASN A 84 -7.64 -5.35 -6.68
N PRO A 85 -7.82 -5.98 -7.86
CA PRO A 85 -9.14 -6.11 -8.49
C PRO A 85 -10.19 -6.78 -7.60
N GLU A 86 -9.75 -7.68 -6.72
CA GLU A 86 -10.64 -8.48 -5.88
C GLU A 86 -10.78 -7.95 -4.44
N SER A 87 -10.07 -6.89 -4.08
CA SER A 87 -10.10 -6.32 -2.73
C SER A 87 -10.04 -4.79 -2.73
N LYS A 88 -10.27 -4.21 -1.54
CA LYS A 88 -10.19 -2.76 -1.34
C LYS A 88 -8.77 -2.25 -1.65
N ALA A 89 -8.68 -1.09 -2.31
CA ALA A 89 -7.41 -0.42 -2.56
C ALA A 89 -6.61 -0.22 -1.28
N ARG A 90 -5.31 -0.42 -1.36
CA ARG A 90 -4.36 -0.24 -0.28
C ARG A 90 -3.44 0.93 -0.58
N PHE A 91 -2.87 1.51 0.46
CA PHE A 91 -2.01 2.67 0.35
C PHE A 91 -0.66 2.38 1.00
N ASP A 92 0.39 2.91 0.36
CA ASP A 92 1.75 2.75 0.81
C ASP A 92 2.43 4.11 0.96
N ALA A 93 3.07 4.33 2.10
CA ALA A 93 3.88 5.53 2.34
C ALA A 93 5.29 5.41 1.76
N ASP A 94 5.79 4.22 1.47
CA ASP A 94 7.08 4.06 0.80
C ASP A 94 6.92 4.27 -0.71
N THR A 95 7.41 5.40 -1.18
CA THR A 95 7.37 5.77 -2.60
C THR A 95 8.64 5.41 -3.34
N LYS A 96 9.65 4.81 -2.68
CA LYS A 96 10.81 4.26 -3.36
C LYS A 96 10.38 3.08 -4.22
N ARG A 97 11.16 2.76 -5.24
CA ARG A 97 10.86 1.60 -6.09
C ARG A 97 10.96 0.31 -5.27
N HIS A 98 9.92 -0.47 -5.29
CA HIS A 98 9.83 -1.83 -4.80
C HIS A 98 8.63 -2.52 -5.47
N HIS A 99 8.55 -3.83 -5.28
CA HIS A 99 7.55 -4.70 -5.87
C HIS A 99 6.65 -5.27 -4.77
N HIS A 100 5.58 -5.96 -5.14
CA HIS A 100 4.61 -6.45 -4.17
C HIS A 100 4.26 -7.91 -4.39
N LEU A 101 3.96 -8.62 -3.29
CA LEU A 101 3.29 -9.91 -3.28
C LEU A 101 1.89 -9.71 -2.69
N THR A 102 0.87 -10.07 -3.44
CA THR A 102 -0.54 -9.91 -3.04
C THR A 102 -1.19 -11.27 -2.87
N CYS A 103 -1.81 -11.50 -1.72
CA CYS A 103 -2.62 -12.68 -1.49
C CYS A 103 -4.02 -12.49 -2.09
N ILE A 104 -4.38 -13.31 -3.07
CA ILE A 104 -5.69 -13.25 -3.74
C ILE A 104 -6.85 -13.65 -2.82
N SER A 105 -6.59 -14.42 -1.75
CA SER A 105 -7.64 -14.88 -0.83
C SER A 105 -7.96 -13.86 0.27
N CYS A 106 -6.94 -13.27 0.95
CA CYS A 106 -7.17 -12.35 2.07
C CYS A 106 -6.77 -10.90 1.77
N GLY A 107 -6.26 -10.62 0.58
CA GLY A 107 -5.83 -9.27 0.18
C GLY A 107 -4.60 -8.74 0.94
N LYS A 108 -3.85 -9.59 1.66
CA LYS A 108 -2.59 -9.21 2.30
C LYS A 108 -1.58 -8.82 1.23
N VAL A 109 -0.93 -7.67 1.42
CA VAL A 109 0.17 -7.20 0.58
C VAL A 109 1.44 -7.15 1.42
N ILE A 110 2.57 -7.54 0.84
CA ILE A 110 3.90 -7.40 1.41
C ILE A 110 4.87 -6.87 0.36
N ASP A 111 5.87 -6.11 0.81
CA ASP A 111 6.93 -5.60 -0.05
C ASP A 111 7.83 -6.73 -0.51
N LEU A 112 8.25 -6.65 -1.77
CA LEU A 112 9.25 -7.49 -2.39
C LEU A 112 10.39 -6.60 -2.88
N HIS A 113 11.55 -6.75 -2.27
CA HIS A 113 12.78 -6.11 -2.68
C HIS A 113 13.67 -7.15 -3.37
N ASP A 114 13.70 -7.13 -4.68
CA ASP A 114 14.51 -8.04 -5.49
C ASP A 114 15.26 -7.25 -6.57
N PRO A 115 16.58 -7.09 -6.44
CA PRO A 115 17.38 -6.32 -7.41
C PRO A 115 17.30 -6.85 -8.85
N THR A 116 16.93 -8.12 -9.04
CA THR A 116 16.78 -8.68 -10.40
C THR A 116 15.55 -8.12 -11.11
N LEU A 117 14.54 -7.70 -10.34
CA LEU A 117 13.31 -7.10 -10.85
C LEU A 117 13.45 -5.58 -11.07
N ASP A 118 14.44 -4.95 -10.44
CA ASP A 118 14.64 -3.49 -10.51
C ASP A 118 15.21 -3.02 -11.87
N ASN A 119 15.74 -3.95 -12.68
CA ASN A 119 16.42 -3.67 -13.95
C ASN A 119 15.71 -4.28 -15.16
N LEU A 120 14.41 -4.50 -15.08
CA LEU A 120 13.64 -4.97 -16.23
C LEU A 120 13.48 -3.83 -17.23
N VAL A 121 14.07 -4.03 -18.41
CA VAL A 121 13.91 -3.14 -19.56
C VAL A 121 13.07 -3.89 -20.58
N PRO A 122 11.87 -3.39 -20.93
CA PRO A 122 11.09 -3.93 -22.03
C PRO A 122 11.88 -3.82 -23.35
N ASP A 123 11.55 -4.69 -24.32
CA ASP A 123 12.18 -4.67 -25.62
C ASP A 123 12.01 -3.29 -26.30
N ALA A 124 13.11 -2.75 -26.79
CA ALA A 124 13.17 -1.41 -27.38
C ALA A 124 12.17 -1.21 -28.53
N ASP A 125 11.89 -2.27 -29.30
CA ASP A 125 10.95 -2.23 -30.43
C ASP A 125 9.49 -2.01 -29.98
N THR A 126 9.18 -2.37 -28.71
CA THR A 126 7.82 -2.19 -28.13
C THR A 126 7.60 -0.79 -27.56
N LEU A 127 8.65 0.01 -27.38
CA LEU A 127 8.61 1.24 -26.60
C LEU A 127 8.99 2.49 -27.38
N THR A 128 8.89 2.44 -28.71
CA THR A 128 9.28 3.57 -29.58
C THR A 128 8.51 4.86 -29.33
N GLU A 129 7.35 4.79 -28.67
CA GLU A 129 6.48 5.93 -28.40
C GLU A 129 6.37 6.32 -26.92
N PHE A 130 7.10 5.64 -26.02
CA PHE A 130 6.97 5.85 -24.56
C PHE A 130 8.32 5.98 -23.87
N ASP A 131 8.44 6.99 -23.01
CA ASP A 131 9.50 7.07 -22.00
C ASP A 131 9.01 6.42 -20.71
N ILE A 132 9.59 5.28 -20.32
CA ILE A 132 9.25 4.63 -19.05
C ILE A 132 9.93 5.39 -17.90
N LEU A 133 9.11 6.03 -17.07
CA LEU A 133 9.60 6.77 -15.91
C LEU A 133 9.68 5.90 -14.65
N ASP A 134 8.77 4.93 -14.49
CA ASP A 134 8.70 4.03 -13.34
C ASP A 134 7.87 2.78 -13.67
N TYR A 135 8.10 1.70 -12.93
CA TYR A 135 7.29 0.49 -12.99
C TYR A 135 7.26 -0.22 -11.65
N SER A 136 6.24 -1.03 -11.41
CA SER A 136 6.17 -1.96 -10.28
C SER A 136 5.60 -3.28 -10.75
N ILE A 137 6.06 -4.37 -10.12
CA ILE A 137 5.58 -5.72 -10.39
C ILE A 137 4.77 -6.18 -9.19
N THR A 138 3.62 -6.77 -9.44
CA THR A 138 2.81 -7.39 -8.41
C THR A 138 2.64 -8.87 -8.74
N PHE A 139 3.13 -9.72 -7.85
CA PHE A 139 2.88 -11.15 -7.92
C PHE A 139 1.62 -11.49 -7.12
N ASN A 140 0.71 -12.21 -7.73
CA ASN A 140 -0.51 -12.67 -7.09
C ASN A 140 -0.39 -14.13 -6.71
N GLY A 141 -0.75 -14.48 -5.46
CA GLY A 141 -0.62 -15.84 -4.95
C GLY A 141 -1.38 -16.03 -3.65
N LEU A 142 -1.05 -17.08 -2.90
CA LEU A 142 -1.62 -17.34 -1.57
C LEU A 142 -0.56 -17.14 -0.50
N CYS A 143 -0.87 -16.37 0.54
CA CYS A 143 -0.01 -16.30 1.72
C CYS A 143 -0.01 -17.64 2.48
N SER A 144 0.99 -17.83 3.34
CA SER A 144 1.15 -19.09 4.10
C SER A 144 -0.11 -19.49 4.86
N CYS A 145 -0.78 -18.52 5.51
CA CYS A 145 -2.01 -18.76 6.26
C CYS A 145 -3.16 -19.25 5.35
N CYS A 146 -3.38 -18.58 4.21
CA CYS A 146 -4.46 -18.96 3.29
C CYS A 146 -4.16 -20.29 2.60
N ARG A 147 -2.90 -20.57 2.27
CA ARG A 147 -2.48 -21.86 1.69
C ARG A 147 -2.72 -23.02 2.66
N GLN A 148 -2.42 -22.84 3.95
CA GLN A 148 -2.68 -23.86 4.97
C GLN A 148 -4.18 -24.07 5.19
N ALA A 149 -4.99 -23.00 5.25
CA ALA A 149 -6.44 -23.12 5.38
C ALA A 149 -7.08 -23.86 4.20
N SER A 150 -6.61 -23.61 2.98
CA SER A 150 -7.10 -24.30 1.77
C SER A 150 -6.71 -25.80 1.76
N ALA A 151 -5.54 -26.16 2.28
CA ALA A 151 -5.13 -27.56 2.40
C ALA A 151 -5.99 -28.33 3.41
N GLN A 152 -6.28 -27.73 4.56
CA GLN A 152 -7.12 -28.34 5.59
C GLN A 152 -8.58 -28.52 5.17
N SER A 153 -9.14 -27.60 4.37
CA SER A 153 -10.48 -27.78 3.80
C SER A 153 -10.54 -28.90 2.77
N ALA A 154 -9.50 -29.05 1.95
CA ALA A 154 -9.42 -30.14 0.97
C ALA A 154 -9.27 -31.54 1.59
N GLU A 155 -8.60 -31.65 2.74
CA GLU A 155 -8.52 -32.91 3.51
C GLU A 155 -9.85 -33.29 4.16
N LYS A 156 -10.62 -32.29 4.61
CA LYS A 156 -11.93 -32.50 5.23
C LYS A 156 -13.00 -32.97 4.23
N ASP A 157 -12.94 -32.47 2.98
CA ASP A 157 -13.85 -32.90 1.91
C ASP A 157 -13.54 -34.33 1.41
N ARG A 158 -12.27 -34.74 1.45
CA ARG A 158 -11.88 -36.11 1.07
C ARG A 158 -12.32 -37.15 2.10
N SER A 159 -12.36 -36.80 3.38
CA SER A 159 -12.80 -37.71 4.43
C SER A 159 -14.34 -37.92 4.47
N CYS A 160 -15.11 -37.04 3.82
CA CYS A 160 -16.58 -37.16 3.74
C CYS A 160 -17.07 -37.96 2.52
N SER A 161 -16.19 -38.24 1.54
CA SER A 161 -16.53 -39.00 0.32
C SER A 161 -16.21 -40.50 0.37
N GLU A 162 -15.67 -40.98 1.49
CA GLU A 162 -15.34 -42.42 1.70
C GLU A 162 -16.23 -43.09 2.77
N SER A 163 -17.44 -42.58 3.00
CA SER A 163 -18.42 -43.17 3.95
C SER A 163 -19.69 -43.62 3.23
#